data_4bede9e7e20cafbfae287b476bc3b669
#
_entry.id   4bede9e7e20cafbfae287b476bc3b669
#
_cell.length_a   1.000
_cell.length_b   1.000
_cell.length_c   1.000
_cell.angle_alpha   90.00
_cell.angle_beta   90.00
_cell.angle_gamma   90.00
#
_symmetry.space_group_name_H-M   'P 1'
#
loop_
_entity.id
_entity.type
_entity.pdbx_description
1 polymer ?
#
loop_
_entity_poly.entity_id
_entity_poly.type
_entity_poly.pdbx_seq_one_letter_code
_entity_poly.pdbx_strand_id
1 'polypeptide(L)'
;MSLLRPSPPASGSEPSREHQSLALPLLLGQLGGGLRRRVLDLGPAVGANVAFFANRSCRVHIADLQQSLFPSGEAKPALSSEAFEAVLRADLPTAETFDVILAWDLLNYLEDSRIRLLSRHLAQRCPPGSLLLVLISNRKEIPDRPSRFEILDQDHLVYAIETTLRRDGPQYKEALLHRCLPEFEVESTFLLRNGIQEYLFARRSI
;
A
#
# COMPACT_ATOMS: atom_id res chain seq x y z
N MET A 1 16.32 21.69 20.22
CA MET A 1 15.73 20.67 19.32
C MET A 1 14.52 20.09 20.07
N SER A 2 13.31 20.55 19.72
CA SER A 2 12.08 20.13 20.38
C SER A 2 11.59 18.85 19.68
N LEU A 3 11.59 17.72 20.38
CA LEU A 3 11.02 16.46 19.93
C LEU A 3 9.50 16.64 19.87
N LEU A 4 8.95 16.67 18.66
CA LEU A 4 7.50 16.62 18.44
C LEU A 4 6.99 15.31 19.03
N ARG A 5 6.20 15.40 20.10
CA ARG A 5 5.45 14.25 20.64
C ARG A 5 4.41 13.83 19.62
N PRO A 6 4.23 12.52 19.37
CA PRO A 6 3.12 12.05 18.57
C PRO A 6 1.80 12.47 19.18
N SER A 7 0.84 12.91 18.37
CA SER A 7 -0.52 13.26 18.80
C SER A 7 -1.20 12.03 19.43
N PRO A 8 -1.98 12.19 20.50
CA PRO A 8 -2.69 11.06 21.10
C PRO A 8 -3.71 10.47 20.11
N PRO A 9 -3.93 9.15 20.15
CA PRO A 9 -4.89 8.48 19.26
C PRO A 9 -6.31 9.00 19.53
N ALA A 10 -7.10 9.16 18.47
CA ALA A 10 -8.52 9.43 18.56
C ALA A 10 -9.23 8.30 19.35
N SER A 11 -10.24 8.64 20.15
CA SER A 11 -10.99 7.68 20.94
C SER A 11 -11.61 6.59 20.06
N GLY A 12 -11.09 5.34 20.18
CA GLY A 12 -11.54 4.18 19.41
C GLY A 12 -10.46 3.50 18.55
N SER A 13 -9.23 4.01 18.49
CA SER A 13 -8.12 3.39 17.78
C SER A 13 -7.39 2.37 18.66
N GLU A 14 -7.00 1.22 18.08
CA GLU A 14 -6.06 0.31 18.73
C GLU A 14 -4.67 0.98 18.85
N PRO A 15 -3.85 0.57 19.84
CA PRO A 15 -2.48 1.08 19.94
C PRO A 15 -1.71 0.77 18.67
N SER A 16 -0.87 1.70 18.23
CA SER A 16 0.02 1.53 17.10
C SER A 16 0.87 0.26 17.28
N ARG A 17 1.02 -0.51 16.22
CA ARG A 17 1.80 -1.75 16.22
C ARG A 17 3.05 -1.57 15.39
N GLU A 18 4.18 -1.97 15.93
CA GLU A 18 5.44 -2.01 15.21
C GLU A 18 5.54 -3.26 14.34
N HIS A 19 6.16 -3.12 13.18
CA HIS A 19 6.31 -4.15 12.18
C HIS A 19 7.70 -4.06 11.56
N GLN A 20 8.53 -5.09 11.74
CA GLN A 20 9.78 -5.20 11.03
C GLN A 20 9.53 -5.75 9.62
N SER A 21 9.82 -4.95 8.62
CA SER A 21 9.65 -5.29 7.21
C SER A 21 10.94 -5.90 6.64
N LEU A 22 10.80 -6.97 5.87
CA LEU A 22 11.89 -7.58 5.10
C LEU A 22 11.86 -7.13 3.63
N ALA A 23 10.70 -6.73 3.13
CA ALA A 23 10.55 -6.24 1.76
C ALA A 23 10.99 -4.77 1.60
N LEU A 24 10.78 -3.92 2.62
CA LEU A 24 11.14 -2.51 2.56
C LEU A 24 12.65 -2.26 2.31
N PRO A 25 13.60 -2.95 2.98
CA PRO A 25 15.02 -2.81 2.68
C PRO A 25 15.38 -3.14 1.23
N LEU A 26 14.76 -4.18 0.65
CA LEU A 26 14.98 -4.56 -0.75
C LEU A 26 14.47 -3.48 -1.71
N LEU A 27 13.26 -2.97 -1.45
CA LEU A 27 12.71 -1.86 -2.21
C LEU A 27 13.62 -0.63 -2.15
N LEU A 28 14.09 -0.26 -0.96
CA LEU A 28 14.98 0.89 -0.77
C LEU A 28 16.34 0.71 -1.43
N GLY A 29 16.87 -0.51 -1.46
CA GLY A 29 18.12 -0.84 -2.17
C GLY A 29 18.05 -0.53 -3.66
N GLN A 30 16.87 -0.64 -4.27
CA GLN A 30 16.67 -0.33 -5.69
C GLN A 30 16.45 1.18 -5.96
N LEU A 31 16.19 1.98 -4.94
CA LEU A 31 16.07 3.44 -5.07
C LEU A 31 17.44 4.15 -5.13
N GLY A 32 18.54 3.43 -4.92
CA GLY A 32 19.89 3.96 -5.02
C GLY A 32 20.31 4.28 -6.46
N GLY A 33 21.40 5.02 -6.65
CA GLY A 33 21.98 5.28 -7.99
C GLY A 33 21.89 6.73 -8.48
N GLY A 34 21.52 7.68 -7.61
CA GLY A 34 21.61 9.13 -7.92
C GLY A 34 20.52 9.66 -8.86
N LEU A 35 19.62 8.83 -9.38
CA LEU A 35 18.47 9.25 -10.16
C LEU A 35 17.32 9.65 -9.24
N ARG A 36 16.61 10.72 -9.61
CA ARG A 36 15.42 11.15 -8.90
C ARG A 36 14.26 10.17 -9.16
N ARG A 37 13.92 9.37 -8.16
CA ARG A 37 12.85 8.37 -8.24
C ARG A 37 11.50 8.94 -7.87
N ARG A 38 10.43 8.34 -8.41
CA ARG A 38 9.04 8.71 -8.13
C ARG A 38 8.34 7.58 -7.40
N VAL A 39 7.71 7.92 -6.29
CA VAL A 39 6.95 7.00 -5.44
C VAL A 39 5.49 7.37 -5.51
N LEU A 40 4.62 6.40 -5.80
CA LEU A 40 3.17 6.51 -5.69
C LEU A 40 2.74 5.82 -4.39
N ASP A 41 2.20 6.59 -3.47
CA ASP A 41 1.61 6.08 -2.23
C ASP A 41 0.09 6.00 -2.38
N LEU A 42 -0.48 4.80 -2.30
CA LEU A 42 -1.93 4.55 -2.39
C LEU A 42 -2.63 4.70 -1.03
N GLY A 43 -1.87 4.87 0.04
CA GLY A 43 -2.36 5.15 1.39
C GLY A 43 -2.60 6.63 1.65
N PRO A 44 -3.04 6.96 2.88
CA PRO A 44 -3.28 8.33 3.29
C PRO A 44 -1.98 9.13 3.40
N ALA A 45 -2.10 10.45 3.34
CA ALA A 45 -0.97 11.35 3.53
C ALA A 45 -0.36 11.21 4.92
N VAL A 46 0.83 10.60 5.00
CA VAL A 46 1.64 10.50 6.22
C VAL A 46 2.90 11.33 6.03
N GLY A 47 3.02 12.42 6.79
CA GLY A 47 4.15 13.37 6.66
C GLY A 47 5.51 12.70 6.86
N ALA A 48 5.62 11.72 7.76
CA ALA A 48 6.84 10.95 7.98
C ALA A 48 7.26 10.17 6.72
N ASN A 49 6.32 9.52 6.00
CA ASN A 49 6.61 8.81 4.75
C ASN A 49 7.11 9.78 3.67
N VAL A 50 6.46 10.94 3.54
CA VAL A 50 6.89 11.96 2.58
C VAL A 50 8.32 12.42 2.90
N ALA A 51 8.60 12.74 4.17
CA ALA A 51 9.94 13.16 4.60
C ALA A 51 10.99 12.04 4.39
N PHE A 52 10.62 10.79 4.70
CA PHE A 52 11.49 9.63 4.54
C PHE A 52 11.97 9.45 3.10
N PHE A 53 11.06 9.53 2.13
CA PHE A 53 11.38 9.42 0.70
C PHE A 53 12.04 10.69 0.15
N ALA A 54 11.62 11.89 0.60
CA ALA A 54 12.25 13.15 0.19
C ALA A 54 13.75 13.21 0.58
N ASN A 55 14.10 12.72 1.77
CA ASN A 55 15.49 12.61 2.24
C ASN A 55 16.34 11.63 1.41
N ARG A 56 15.69 10.80 0.57
CA ARG A 56 16.32 9.87 -0.40
C ARG A 56 16.23 10.37 -1.84
N SER A 57 16.00 11.67 -2.04
CA SER A 57 15.84 12.30 -3.35
C SER A 57 14.67 11.75 -4.17
N CYS A 58 13.66 11.17 -3.52
CA CYS A 58 12.45 10.70 -4.18
C CYS A 58 11.36 11.79 -4.17
N ARG A 59 10.54 11.82 -5.22
CA ARG A 59 9.29 12.59 -5.25
C ARG A 59 8.14 11.66 -4.93
N VAL A 60 7.35 11.99 -3.91
CA VAL A 60 6.16 11.23 -3.52
C VAL A 60 4.92 11.87 -4.12
N HIS A 61 4.07 11.05 -4.73
CA HIS A 61 2.70 11.37 -5.09
C HIS A 61 1.77 10.53 -4.21
N ILE A 62 0.80 11.15 -3.57
CA ILE A 62 -0.18 10.49 -2.70
C ILE A 62 -1.51 10.44 -3.44
N ALA A 63 -2.03 9.24 -3.68
CA ALA A 63 -3.32 9.02 -4.33
C ALA A 63 -4.45 8.78 -3.34
N ASP A 64 -4.14 8.42 -2.09
CA ASP A 64 -5.09 8.14 -1.00
C ASP A 64 -6.33 7.33 -1.42
N LEU A 65 -6.11 6.23 -2.12
CA LEU A 65 -7.19 5.32 -2.51
C LEU A 65 -7.91 4.71 -1.30
N GLN A 66 -7.27 4.68 -0.13
CA GLN A 66 -7.92 4.23 1.09
C GLN A 66 -9.09 5.12 1.46
N GLN A 67 -8.90 6.44 1.45
CA GLN A 67 -9.98 7.40 1.75
C GLN A 67 -11.08 7.36 0.69
N SER A 68 -10.71 7.26 -0.58
CA SER A 68 -11.67 7.28 -1.69
C SER A 68 -12.53 6.01 -1.76
N LEU A 69 -11.94 4.84 -1.47
CA LEU A 69 -12.63 3.54 -1.54
C LEU A 69 -13.29 3.14 -0.22
N PHE A 70 -12.74 3.56 0.93
CA PHE A 70 -13.17 3.19 2.29
C PHE A 70 -13.33 4.42 3.18
N PRO A 71 -14.17 5.41 2.79
CA PRO A 71 -14.32 6.63 3.56
C PRO A 71 -14.82 6.33 4.98
N SER A 72 -14.36 7.13 5.94
CA SER A 72 -14.81 7.06 7.33
C SER A 72 -16.28 7.45 7.43
N GLY A 73 -17.08 6.74 8.24
CA GLY A 73 -18.50 7.00 8.45
C GLY A 73 -19.36 5.76 8.22
N GLU A 74 -20.63 5.98 7.85
CA GLU A 74 -21.60 4.89 7.65
C GLU A 74 -21.16 3.92 6.55
N ALA A 75 -21.49 2.62 6.74
CA ALA A 75 -21.25 1.59 5.76
C ALA A 75 -21.91 1.97 4.42
N LYS A 76 -21.09 2.38 3.45
CA LYS A 76 -21.58 2.60 2.09
C LYS A 76 -21.76 1.27 1.37
N PRO A 77 -22.79 1.15 0.50
CA PRO A 77 -22.91 -0.02 -0.36
C PRO A 77 -21.63 -0.19 -1.19
N ALA A 78 -21.29 -1.43 -1.50
CA ALA A 78 -20.13 -1.72 -2.34
C ALA A 78 -20.21 -0.91 -3.64
N LEU A 79 -19.13 -0.22 -4.00
CA LEU A 79 -19.05 0.55 -5.24
C LEU A 79 -19.37 -0.35 -6.44
N SER A 80 -20.08 0.15 -7.45
CA SER A 80 -20.16 -0.55 -8.73
C SER A 80 -18.79 -0.60 -9.41
N SER A 81 -18.61 -1.48 -10.41
CA SER A 81 -17.36 -1.56 -11.15
C SER A 81 -17.02 -0.24 -11.84
N GLU A 82 -18.02 0.45 -12.38
CA GLU A 82 -17.87 1.75 -13.04
C GLU A 82 -17.47 2.84 -12.05
N ALA A 83 -18.07 2.85 -10.85
CA ALA A 83 -17.72 3.81 -9.80
C ALA A 83 -16.30 3.57 -9.28
N PHE A 84 -15.90 2.30 -9.11
CA PHE A 84 -14.53 1.95 -8.73
C PHE A 84 -13.52 2.42 -9.79
N GLU A 85 -13.80 2.19 -11.08
CA GLU A 85 -12.93 2.64 -12.18
C GLU A 85 -12.87 4.16 -12.26
N ALA A 86 -13.99 4.86 -11.99
CA ALA A 86 -14.01 6.33 -11.94
C ALA A 86 -13.11 6.87 -10.83
N VAL A 87 -13.08 6.24 -9.65
CA VAL A 87 -12.14 6.59 -8.57
C VAL A 87 -10.70 6.41 -9.04
N LEU A 88 -10.35 5.27 -9.65
CA LEU A 88 -8.99 5.05 -10.14
C LEU A 88 -8.55 6.08 -11.19
N ARG A 89 -9.46 6.51 -12.07
CA ARG A 89 -9.17 7.54 -13.05
C ARG A 89 -9.00 8.93 -12.45
N ALA A 90 -9.75 9.23 -11.38
CA ALA A 90 -9.70 10.52 -10.71
C ALA A 90 -8.44 10.67 -9.84
N ASP A 91 -8.09 9.63 -9.07
CA ASP A 91 -7.07 9.71 -8.05
C ASP A 91 -5.67 9.32 -8.54
N LEU A 92 -5.59 8.44 -9.56
CA LEU A 92 -4.30 8.05 -10.11
C LEU A 92 -3.83 9.05 -11.17
N PRO A 93 -2.62 9.63 -11.05
CA PRO A 93 -2.10 10.62 -11.98
C PRO A 93 -1.90 10.01 -13.38
N THR A 94 -2.30 10.73 -14.43
CA THR A 94 -2.26 10.24 -15.81
C THR A 94 -0.98 10.61 -16.55
N ALA A 95 -0.31 11.69 -16.14
CA ALA A 95 0.83 12.27 -16.83
C ALA A 95 2.20 11.86 -16.24
N GLU A 96 2.23 11.07 -15.19
CA GLU A 96 3.46 10.69 -14.47
C GLU A 96 3.66 9.18 -14.47
N THR A 97 4.93 8.77 -14.46
CA THR A 97 5.32 7.37 -14.24
C THR A 97 6.01 7.22 -12.89
N PHE A 98 5.92 6.03 -12.29
CA PHE A 98 6.41 5.75 -10.95
C PHE A 98 7.38 4.56 -10.96
N ASP A 99 8.47 4.70 -10.21
CA ASP A 99 9.46 3.64 -10.00
C ASP A 99 9.02 2.69 -8.87
N VAL A 100 8.25 3.22 -7.92
CA VAL A 100 7.77 2.48 -6.74
C VAL A 100 6.31 2.80 -6.48
N ILE A 101 5.53 1.78 -6.14
CA ILE A 101 4.16 1.90 -5.64
C ILE A 101 4.08 1.27 -4.26
N LEU A 102 3.48 1.99 -3.30
CA LEU A 102 3.18 1.50 -1.97
C LEU A 102 1.68 1.25 -1.88
N ALA A 103 1.26 -0.02 -2.00
CA ALA A 103 -0.14 -0.40 -1.87
C ALA A 103 -0.52 -0.77 -0.44
N TRP A 104 0.47 -0.94 0.44
CA TRP A 104 0.26 -1.30 1.84
C TRP A 104 -0.65 -2.53 1.97
N ASP A 105 -1.66 -2.46 2.84
CA ASP A 105 -2.63 -3.52 3.05
C ASP A 105 -3.93 -3.35 2.24
N LEU A 106 -3.97 -2.40 1.28
CA LEU A 106 -5.14 -2.06 0.48
C LEU A 106 -5.78 -3.27 -0.23
N LEU A 107 -4.96 -4.19 -0.76
CA LEU A 107 -5.44 -5.34 -1.52
C LEU A 107 -6.28 -6.31 -0.67
N ASN A 108 -6.08 -6.33 0.66
CA ASN A 108 -6.89 -7.15 1.57
C ASN A 108 -8.40 -6.83 1.53
N TYR A 109 -8.75 -5.68 1.00
CA TYR A 109 -10.11 -5.12 1.00
C TYR A 109 -10.76 -5.10 -0.38
N LEU A 110 -10.05 -5.59 -1.40
CA LEU A 110 -10.51 -5.60 -2.79
C LEU A 110 -10.85 -7.03 -3.24
N GLU A 111 -11.87 -7.17 -4.06
CA GLU A 111 -12.18 -8.41 -4.77
C GLU A 111 -11.21 -8.63 -5.94
N ASP A 112 -11.08 -9.87 -6.40
CA ASP A 112 -10.17 -10.27 -7.51
C ASP A 112 -10.33 -9.40 -8.76
N SER A 113 -11.57 -9.07 -9.13
CA SER A 113 -11.89 -8.25 -10.30
C SER A 113 -11.34 -6.82 -10.14
N ARG A 114 -11.41 -6.28 -8.94
CA ARG A 114 -10.93 -4.94 -8.59
C ARG A 114 -9.42 -4.88 -8.51
N ILE A 115 -8.79 -5.92 -7.94
CA ILE A 115 -7.33 -6.03 -7.96
C ILE A 115 -6.81 -6.06 -9.40
N ARG A 116 -7.44 -6.83 -10.30
CA ARG A 116 -7.08 -6.85 -11.72
C ARG A 116 -7.26 -5.50 -12.41
N LEU A 117 -8.32 -4.79 -12.08
CA LEU A 117 -8.56 -3.45 -12.64
C LEU A 117 -7.51 -2.46 -12.13
N LEU A 118 -7.23 -2.46 -10.83
CA LEU A 118 -6.17 -1.65 -10.22
C LEU A 118 -4.81 -1.97 -10.85
N SER A 119 -4.46 -3.26 -11.00
CA SER A 119 -3.21 -3.72 -11.62
C SER A 119 -2.99 -3.11 -13.00
N ARG A 120 -4.01 -3.15 -13.87
CA ARG A 120 -3.94 -2.54 -15.22
C ARG A 120 -3.70 -1.03 -15.17
N HIS A 121 -4.40 -0.32 -14.27
CA HIS A 121 -4.22 1.12 -14.11
C HIS A 121 -2.82 1.48 -13.59
N LEU A 122 -2.28 0.70 -12.65
CA LEU A 122 -0.92 0.89 -12.13
C LEU A 122 0.13 0.57 -13.20
N ALA A 123 -0.04 -0.52 -13.94
CA ALA A 123 0.91 -0.94 -14.97
C ALA A 123 1.10 0.08 -16.09
N GLN A 124 0.07 0.86 -16.41
CA GLN A 124 0.14 1.96 -17.39
C GLN A 124 1.04 3.11 -16.91
N ARG A 125 1.33 3.17 -15.61
CA ARG A 125 2.10 4.23 -14.94
C ARG A 125 3.46 3.75 -14.44
N CYS A 126 3.81 2.51 -14.74
CA CYS A 126 5.03 1.85 -14.25
C CYS A 126 5.91 1.43 -15.42
N PRO A 127 7.10 1.99 -15.58
CA PRO A 127 8.12 1.41 -16.45
C PRO A 127 8.43 -0.04 -16.05
N PRO A 128 8.92 -0.89 -16.97
CA PRO A 128 9.46 -2.20 -16.61
C PRO A 128 10.47 -2.12 -15.47
N GLY A 129 10.37 -3.05 -14.52
CA GLY A 129 11.22 -3.09 -13.32
C GLY A 129 10.77 -2.17 -12.19
N SER A 130 9.69 -1.38 -12.35
CA SER A 130 9.10 -0.64 -11.23
C SER A 130 8.59 -1.61 -10.16
N LEU A 131 8.70 -1.23 -8.89
CA LEU A 131 8.34 -2.07 -7.75
C LEU A 131 6.98 -1.74 -7.18
N LEU A 132 6.26 -2.79 -6.74
CA LEU A 132 4.99 -2.67 -6.02
C LEU A 132 5.10 -3.43 -4.69
N LEU A 133 5.00 -2.70 -3.58
CA LEU A 133 4.96 -3.26 -2.23
C LEU A 133 3.50 -3.52 -1.82
N VAL A 134 3.24 -4.75 -1.38
CA VAL A 134 1.91 -5.19 -0.92
C VAL A 134 2.05 -5.97 0.38
N LEU A 135 1.17 -5.69 1.34
CA LEU A 135 1.08 -6.39 2.62
C LEU A 135 -0.23 -7.17 2.68
N ILE A 136 -0.17 -8.48 2.74
CA ILE A 136 -1.34 -9.36 2.81
C ILE A 136 -1.48 -9.95 4.21
N SER A 137 -2.66 -9.86 4.79
CA SER A 137 -2.97 -10.50 6.05
C SER A 137 -3.37 -11.96 5.85
N ASN A 138 -2.73 -12.86 6.60
CA ASN A 138 -3.10 -14.28 6.69
C ASN A 138 -3.98 -14.57 7.93
N ARG A 139 -4.52 -13.53 8.58
CA ARG A 139 -5.40 -13.66 9.73
C ARG A 139 -6.82 -13.98 9.28
N LYS A 140 -7.57 -14.71 10.11
CA LYS A 140 -9.00 -15.00 9.88
C LYS A 140 -9.84 -13.73 9.88
N GLU A 141 -9.47 -12.79 10.77
CA GLU A 141 -10.16 -11.50 10.90
C GLU A 141 -9.16 -10.36 10.76
N ILE A 142 -9.56 -9.31 10.06
CA ILE A 142 -8.82 -8.07 9.86
C ILE A 142 -9.72 -6.87 10.24
N PRO A 143 -9.16 -5.67 10.41
CA PRO A 143 -9.97 -4.45 10.48
C PRO A 143 -10.93 -4.35 9.30
N ASP A 144 -12.05 -3.64 9.46
CA ASP A 144 -13.04 -3.46 8.36
C ASP A 144 -12.56 -2.51 7.25
N ARG A 145 -11.46 -1.78 7.49
CA ARG A 145 -10.80 -0.87 6.55
C ARG A 145 -9.28 -0.93 6.65
N PRO A 146 -8.55 -0.46 5.61
CA PRO A 146 -7.09 -0.44 5.60
C PRO A 146 -6.47 0.32 6.77
N SER A 147 -5.28 -0.10 7.18
CA SER A 147 -4.50 0.51 8.23
C SER A 147 -3.66 1.66 7.68
N ARG A 148 -3.34 2.64 8.54
CA ARG A 148 -2.40 3.70 8.20
C ARG A 148 -0.98 3.27 8.56
N PHE A 149 -0.09 3.24 7.57
CA PHE A 149 1.32 2.86 7.74
C PHE A 149 2.23 4.09 7.78
N GLU A 150 3.22 4.04 8.68
CA GLU A 150 4.27 5.03 8.82
C GLU A 150 5.63 4.34 8.81
N ILE A 151 6.57 4.83 8.00
CA ILE A 151 7.93 4.33 7.92
C ILE A 151 8.75 5.02 9.01
N LEU A 152 9.29 4.24 9.94
CA LEU A 152 10.17 4.74 11.00
C LEU A 152 11.61 4.83 10.52
N ASP A 153 12.09 3.76 9.88
CA ASP A 153 13.45 3.67 9.37
C ASP A 153 13.54 2.71 8.16
N GLN A 154 14.70 2.11 7.91
CA GLN A 154 14.96 1.30 6.72
C GLN A 154 14.20 -0.02 6.69
N ASP A 155 13.83 -0.57 7.86
CA ASP A 155 13.19 -1.87 8.00
C ASP A 155 12.06 -1.89 9.04
N HIS A 156 11.70 -0.74 9.65
CA HIS A 156 10.61 -0.67 10.62
C HIS A 156 9.46 0.21 10.13
N LEU A 157 8.27 -0.36 10.26
CA LEU A 157 6.98 0.29 10.02
C LEU A 157 6.18 0.33 11.31
N VAL A 158 5.41 1.39 11.49
CA VAL A 158 4.33 1.43 12.46
C VAL A 158 3.01 1.51 11.70
N TYR A 159 2.01 0.76 12.14
CA TYR A 159 0.68 0.89 11.58
C TYR A 159 -0.37 1.13 12.67
N ALA A 160 -1.30 2.02 12.36
CA ALA A 160 -2.43 2.38 13.20
C ALA A 160 -3.72 1.81 12.62
N ILE A 161 -4.49 1.13 13.46
CA ILE A 161 -5.82 0.63 13.15
C ILE A 161 -6.82 1.65 13.67
N GLU A 162 -7.50 2.34 12.76
CA GLU A 162 -8.41 3.45 13.10
C GLU A 162 -9.87 2.99 13.26
N THR A 163 -10.09 1.70 13.49
CA THR A 163 -11.41 1.10 13.65
C THR A 163 -11.38 -0.05 14.64
N THR A 164 -12.47 -0.24 15.37
CA THR A 164 -12.69 -1.43 16.20
C THR A 164 -13.49 -2.52 15.48
N LEU A 165 -14.10 -2.18 14.34
CA LEU A 165 -14.87 -3.12 13.53
C LEU A 165 -13.95 -4.12 12.84
N ARG A 166 -14.44 -5.34 12.66
CA ARG A 166 -13.71 -6.43 12.02
C ARG A 166 -14.51 -7.00 10.85
N ARG A 167 -13.77 -7.59 9.92
CA ARG A 167 -14.30 -8.35 8.79
C ARG A 167 -13.48 -9.62 8.61
N ASP A 168 -14.01 -10.57 7.84
CA ASP A 168 -13.26 -11.75 7.43
C ASP A 168 -12.00 -11.33 6.67
N GLY A 169 -10.89 -11.96 7.01
CA GLY A 169 -9.61 -11.75 6.33
C GLY A 169 -9.63 -12.33 4.92
N PRO A 170 -8.84 -11.78 4.00
CA PRO A 170 -8.72 -12.32 2.67
C PRO A 170 -8.07 -13.71 2.74
N GLN A 171 -8.61 -14.66 1.97
CA GLN A 171 -8.03 -16.00 1.82
C GLN A 171 -7.15 -16.04 0.57
N TYR A 172 -6.26 -15.06 0.39
CA TYR A 172 -5.41 -14.99 -0.79
C TYR A 172 -4.31 -16.06 -0.72
N LYS A 173 -4.41 -17.03 -1.62
CA LYS A 173 -3.29 -17.89 -1.96
C LYS A 173 -2.40 -17.14 -2.96
N GLU A 174 -1.10 -17.36 -2.90
CA GLU A 174 -0.12 -16.75 -3.79
C GLU A 174 -0.50 -16.85 -5.28
N ALA A 175 -0.94 -18.03 -5.71
CA ALA A 175 -1.43 -18.27 -7.09
C ALA A 175 -2.61 -17.36 -7.48
N LEU A 176 -3.43 -16.92 -6.53
CA LEU A 176 -4.54 -16.01 -6.79
C LEU A 176 -4.03 -14.59 -7.02
N LEU A 177 -3.09 -14.12 -6.19
CA LEU A 177 -2.46 -12.81 -6.36
C LEU A 177 -1.75 -12.69 -7.71
N HIS A 178 -1.01 -13.73 -8.13
CA HIS A 178 -0.40 -13.79 -9.46
C HIS A 178 -1.42 -13.62 -10.59
N ARG A 179 -2.60 -14.23 -10.46
CA ARG A 179 -3.66 -14.09 -11.48
C ARG A 179 -4.35 -12.73 -11.45
N CYS A 180 -4.31 -12.06 -10.30
CA CYS A 180 -4.92 -10.73 -10.13
C CYS A 180 -3.97 -9.60 -10.50
N LEU A 181 -2.65 -9.85 -10.52
CA LEU A 181 -1.60 -8.90 -10.86
C LEU A 181 -0.79 -9.38 -12.09
N PRO A 182 -1.44 -9.65 -13.25
CA PRO A 182 -0.77 -10.30 -14.39
C PRO A 182 0.34 -9.45 -15.01
N GLU A 183 0.31 -8.13 -14.81
CA GLU A 183 1.31 -7.18 -15.29
C GLU A 183 2.57 -7.14 -14.41
N PHE A 184 2.52 -7.78 -13.24
CA PHE A 184 3.59 -7.82 -12.27
C PHE A 184 4.04 -9.26 -12.02
N GLU A 185 5.29 -9.44 -11.61
CA GLU A 185 5.84 -10.72 -11.16
C GLU A 185 6.39 -10.58 -9.74
N VAL A 186 6.35 -11.67 -8.97
CA VAL A 186 6.88 -11.67 -7.61
C VAL A 186 8.40 -11.64 -7.68
N GLU A 187 8.99 -10.57 -7.15
CA GLU A 187 10.43 -10.42 -6.93
C GLU A 187 10.84 -11.10 -5.61
N SER A 188 10.07 -10.86 -4.56
CA SER A 188 10.31 -11.42 -3.23
C SER A 188 9.02 -11.54 -2.42
N THR A 189 8.98 -12.53 -1.52
CA THR A 189 7.87 -12.70 -0.56
C THR A 189 8.39 -13.12 0.80
N PHE A 190 7.79 -12.61 1.87
CA PHE A 190 8.18 -12.88 3.24
C PHE A 190 6.94 -13.09 4.12
N LEU A 191 6.81 -14.29 4.70
CA LEU A 191 5.78 -14.56 5.70
C LEU A 191 6.32 -14.22 7.08
N LEU A 192 5.73 -13.24 7.74
CA LEU A 192 6.16 -12.76 9.04
C LEU A 192 5.40 -13.45 10.17
N ARG A 193 6.02 -13.50 11.36
CA ARG A 193 5.43 -14.14 12.55
C ARG A 193 4.13 -13.49 13.03
N ASN A 194 3.91 -12.22 12.70
CA ASN A 194 2.70 -11.47 13.05
C ASN A 194 1.49 -11.78 12.14
N GLY A 195 1.64 -12.69 11.17
CA GLY A 195 0.59 -13.09 10.22
C GLY A 195 0.42 -12.16 9.03
N ILE A 196 1.37 -11.25 8.80
CA ILE A 196 1.45 -10.45 7.57
C ILE A 196 2.39 -11.16 6.59
N GLN A 197 2.00 -11.23 5.35
CA GLN A 197 2.86 -11.65 4.25
C GLN A 197 3.17 -10.43 3.38
N GLU A 198 4.46 -10.12 3.27
CA GLU A 198 4.96 -9.05 2.43
C GLU A 198 5.24 -9.60 1.04
N TYR A 199 4.82 -8.86 0.03
CA TYR A 199 5.15 -9.11 -1.37
C TYR A 199 5.83 -7.88 -1.95
N LEU A 200 6.94 -8.11 -2.61
CA LEU A 200 7.57 -7.16 -3.51
C LEU A 200 7.39 -7.70 -4.93
N PHE A 201 6.62 -7.00 -5.73
CA PHE A 201 6.42 -7.31 -7.14
C PHE A 201 7.24 -6.37 -8.00
N ALA A 202 7.71 -6.88 -9.15
CA ALA A 202 8.32 -6.07 -10.20
C ALA A 202 7.39 -5.99 -11.42
N ARG A 203 7.32 -4.81 -12.07
CA ARG A 203 6.61 -4.65 -13.34
C ARG A 203 7.32 -5.43 -14.43
N ARG A 204 6.61 -6.35 -15.09
CA ARG A 204 7.17 -7.18 -16.17
C ARG A 204 7.64 -6.34 -17.35
N SER A 205 8.74 -6.75 -17.96
CA SER A 205 9.08 -6.32 -19.31
C SER A 205 8.13 -7.02 -20.30
N ILE A 206 7.50 -6.25 -21.15
CA ILE A 206 6.65 -6.78 -22.25
C ILE A 206 7.56 -7.08 -23.42
#